data_e844191d03176ffea640aad96a6e3809
#
_entry.id   e844191d03176ffea640aad96a6e3809
#
_cell.length_a   1.000
_cell.length_b   1.000
_cell.length_c   1.000
_cell.angle_alpha   90.00
_cell.angle_beta   90.00
_cell.angle_gamma   90.00
#
_symmetry.space_group_name_H-M   'P 1'
#
loop_
_entity.id
_entity.type
_entity.pdbx_description
1 polymer ?
#
loop_
_entity_poly.entity_id
_entity_poly.type
_entity_poly.pdbx_seq_one_letter_code
_entity_poly.pdbx_strand_id
1 'polypeptide(L)'
;MVRVLRDGAEPDLAPQPGVADIAHLASSGGRPRVDVHLSGDLDHLNPLVGVALYRIAREAVTNAVRHARNATRVTIQVTDEGDQVRLSVRDDGEARPTGHPIPGYGLLGMSERATILGGSLQAGPSPDGGWSVDAVLPKQGAAT
;
A
#
# COMPACT_ATOMS: atom_id res chain seq x y z
N MET A 1 -15.49 1.11 33.71
CA MET A 1 -15.20 0.97 33.34
C MET A 1 -14.76 0.90 32.79
N VAL A 2 -14.47 0.79 32.71
CA VAL A 2 -13.90 0.56 32.25
C VAL A 2 -13.69 0.34 31.43
N ARG A 3 -13.60 0.27 31.22
CA ARG A 3 -13.33 -0.02 30.49
C ARG A 3 -13.28 0.43 29.77
N VAL A 4 -13.23 0.80 29.70
CA VAL A 4 -13.05 0.98 29.09
C VAL A 4 -12.71 1.32 28.59
N LEU A 5 -12.37 1.55 28.68
CA LEU A 5 -11.89 1.53 28.25
C LEU A 5 -11.69 1.50 27.56
N ARG A 6 -11.49 1.42 27.47
CA ARG A 6 -11.12 1.05 26.84
C ARG A 6 -11.27 1.22 25.98
N ASP A 7 -11.43 1.54 25.70
CA ASP A 7 -11.30 1.43 24.92
C ASP A 7 -10.76 1.66 24.31
N GLY A 8 -11.02 2.15 24.79
CA GLY A 8 -10.04 2.52 23.98
C GLY A 8 -8.82 1.85 24.06
N ALA A 9 -8.30 1.81 25.02
CA ALA A 9 -7.12 1.16 25.02
C ALA A 9 -7.23 -0.16 24.52
N GLU A 10 -8.22 -0.60 24.47
CA GLU A 10 -8.31 -1.70 23.93
C GLU A 10 -7.97 -1.83 22.60
N PRO A 11 -7.68 -0.86 21.89
CA PRO A 11 -7.20 -1.02 20.58
C PRO A 11 -6.01 -1.87 20.51
N ASP A 12 -5.28 -1.92 21.54
CA ASP A 12 -4.10 -2.70 21.51
C ASP A 12 -4.35 -4.15 21.53
N LEU A 13 -5.56 -4.56 21.78
CA LEU A 13 -5.88 -5.96 21.77
C LEU A 13 -6.10 -6.49 20.37
N ALA A 14 -6.38 -5.64 19.41
CA ALA A 14 -6.51 -6.07 18.03
C ALA A 14 -5.13 -6.18 17.40
N PRO A 15 -4.84 -7.25 16.66
CA PRO A 15 -3.56 -7.33 15.96
C PRO A 15 -3.42 -6.20 14.96
N GLN A 16 -2.23 -5.71 14.82
CA GLN A 16 -1.95 -4.74 13.78
C GLN A 16 -2.08 -5.41 12.41
N PRO A 17 -2.56 -4.69 11.40
CA PRO A 17 -2.59 -5.26 10.07
C PRO A 17 -1.18 -5.52 9.57
N GLY A 18 -1.04 -6.48 8.71
CA GLY A 18 0.23 -6.83 8.13
C GLY A 18 0.08 -7.18 6.67
N VAL A 19 1.13 -7.77 6.10
CA VAL A 19 1.14 -8.05 4.67
C VAL A 19 0.03 -9.03 4.30
N ALA A 20 -0.29 -9.97 5.17
CA ALA A 20 -1.36 -10.92 4.89
C ALA A 20 -2.72 -10.24 4.75
N ASP A 21 -2.89 -9.13 5.43
CA ASP A 21 -4.16 -8.40 5.37
C ASP A 21 -4.33 -7.64 4.06
N ILE A 22 -3.26 -7.47 3.30
CA ILE A 22 -3.36 -6.85 1.99
C ILE A 22 -4.30 -7.67 1.09
N ALA A 23 -4.32 -8.98 1.27
CA ALA A 23 -5.21 -9.83 0.51
C ALA A 23 -6.69 -9.45 0.70
N HIS A 24 -7.02 -8.88 1.85
CA HIS A 24 -8.39 -8.45 2.11
C HIS A 24 -8.79 -7.19 1.34
N LEU A 25 -7.85 -6.55 0.69
CA LEU A 25 -8.16 -5.42 -0.18
C LEU A 25 -8.71 -5.88 -1.53
N ALA A 26 -8.60 -7.16 -1.85
CA ALA A 26 -9.10 -7.69 -3.11
C ALA A 26 -10.62 -7.53 -3.16
N SER A 27 -11.12 -7.19 -4.34
CA SER A 27 -12.54 -6.99 -4.55
C SER A 27 -12.88 -7.29 -5.99
N SER A 28 -13.85 -8.16 -6.22
CA SER A 28 -14.29 -8.48 -7.57
C SER A 28 -15.65 -7.90 -7.89
N GLY A 29 -16.34 -7.40 -6.88
CA GLY A 29 -17.71 -6.92 -7.08
C GLY A 29 -17.81 -5.45 -7.40
N GLY A 30 -16.73 -4.72 -7.38
CA GLY A 30 -16.75 -3.30 -7.61
C GLY A 30 -16.08 -2.92 -8.89
N ARG A 31 -16.05 -1.63 -9.12
CA ARG A 31 -15.38 -1.07 -10.26
C ARG A 31 -14.60 0.15 -9.80
N PRO A 32 -13.28 0.10 -9.89
CA PRO A 32 -12.47 -0.97 -10.48
C PRO A 32 -12.39 -2.21 -9.58
N ARG A 33 -12.11 -3.33 -10.20
CA ARG A 33 -11.82 -4.56 -9.49
C ARG A 33 -10.42 -4.45 -8.90
N VAL A 34 -10.21 -5.04 -7.73
CA VAL A 34 -8.90 -5.02 -7.08
C VAL A 34 -8.39 -6.45 -7.00
N ASP A 35 -7.25 -6.70 -7.64
CA ASP A 35 -6.57 -7.99 -7.60
C ASP A 35 -5.32 -7.89 -6.76
N VAL A 36 -5.02 -8.93 -5.98
CA VAL A 36 -3.84 -8.95 -5.10
C VAL A 36 -3.02 -10.18 -5.40
N HIS A 37 -1.71 -10.00 -5.55
CA HIS A 37 -0.77 -11.08 -5.78
C HIS A 37 0.36 -10.97 -4.77
N LEU A 38 0.53 -11.98 -3.94
CA LEU A 38 1.61 -12.05 -2.96
C LEU A 38 2.56 -13.14 -3.40
N SER A 39 3.86 -12.86 -3.40
CA SER A 39 4.84 -13.76 -3.97
C SER A 39 6.09 -13.83 -3.11
N GLY A 40 6.56 -15.02 -2.84
CA GLY A 40 7.78 -15.26 -2.09
C GLY A 40 7.55 -15.38 -0.60
N ASP A 41 8.63 -15.31 0.16
CA ASP A 41 8.57 -15.44 1.61
C ASP A 41 8.28 -14.09 2.24
N LEU A 42 7.06 -13.91 2.70
CA LEU A 42 6.61 -12.68 3.31
C LEU A 42 6.24 -12.86 4.78
N ASP A 43 6.65 -14.00 5.35
CA ASP A 43 6.22 -14.36 6.70
C ASP A 43 7.07 -13.76 7.82
N HIS A 44 8.29 -13.33 7.51
CA HIS A 44 9.24 -12.91 8.53
C HIS A 44 9.57 -11.43 8.47
N LEU A 45 8.61 -10.62 8.04
CA LEU A 45 8.79 -9.19 8.00
C LEU A 45 8.74 -8.59 9.40
N ASN A 46 9.55 -7.55 9.61
CA ASN A 46 9.37 -6.73 10.80
C ASN A 46 7.92 -6.26 10.83
N PRO A 47 7.23 -6.34 11.97
CA PRO A 47 5.83 -5.94 12.03
C PRO A 47 5.59 -4.51 11.55
N LEU A 48 6.52 -3.59 11.79
CA LEU A 48 6.35 -2.21 11.31
C LEU A 48 6.38 -2.12 9.79
N VAL A 49 7.18 -2.98 9.15
CA VAL A 49 7.22 -3.05 7.70
C VAL A 49 5.89 -3.58 7.17
N GLY A 50 5.36 -4.62 7.81
CA GLY A 50 4.07 -5.17 7.39
C GLY A 50 2.95 -4.15 7.49
N VAL A 51 2.91 -3.40 8.59
CA VAL A 51 1.90 -2.35 8.76
C VAL A 51 2.05 -1.28 7.70
N ALA A 52 3.30 -0.88 7.41
CA ALA A 52 3.55 0.16 6.41
C ALA A 52 3.10 -0.30 5.02
N LEU A 53 3.42 -1.54 4.66
CA LEU A 53 3.00 -2.07 3.36
C LEU A 53 1.48 -2.08 3.24
N TYR A 54 0.80 -2.51 4.30
CA TYR A 54 -0.66 -2.52 4.27
C TYR A 54 -1.23 -1.11 4.11
N ARG A 55 -0.70 -0.15 4.87
CA ARG A 55 -1.20 1.22 4.80
C ARG A 55 -0.93 1.87 3.46
N ILE A 56 0.25 1.63 2.90
CA ILE A 56 0.57 2.15 1.57
C ILE A 56 -0.37 1.54 0.53
N ALA A 57 -0.58 0.22 0.59
CA ALA A 57 -1.46 -0.45 -0.36
C ALA A 57 -2.88 0.11 -0.26
N ARG A 58 -3.39 0.25 0.96
CA ARG A 58 -4.75 0.75 1.15
C ARG A 58 -4.91 2.17 0.63
N GLU A 59 -3.92 3.02 0.94
CA GLU A 59 -3.99 4.41 0.48
C GLU A 59 -3.90 4.49 -1.04
N ALA A 60 -3.03 3.69 -1.64
CA ALA A 60 -2.89 3.68 -3.09
C ALA A 60 -4.16 3.19 -3.79
N VAL A 61 -4.81 2.17 -3.23
CA VAL A 61 -6.07 1.70 -3.77
C VAL A 61 -7.15 2.77 -3.64
N THR A 62 -7.22 3.42 -2.48
CA THR A 62 -8.19 4.48 -2.26
C THR A 62 -7.99 5.61 -3.26
N ASN A 63 -6.74 5.98 -3.52
CA ASN A 63 -6.45 7.02 -4.49
C ASN A 63 -6.84 6.59 -5.90
N ALA A 64 -6.58 5.34 -6.26
CA ALA A 64 -6.97 4.84 -7.56
C ALA A 64 -8.49 4.86 -7.74
N VAL A 65 -9.22 4.42 -6.74
CA VAL A 65 -10.68 4.42 -6.80
C VAL A 65 -11.23 5.83 -6.93
N ARG A 66 -10.63 6.80 -6.24
CA ARG A 66 -11.11 8.17 -6.26
C ARG A 66 -10.72 8.94 -7.51
N HIS A 67 -9.53 8.69 -8.04
CA HIS A 67 -8.94 9.59 -9.01
C HIS A 67 -8.68 9.00 -10.38
N ALA A 68 -8.67 7.67 -10.51
CA ALA A 68 -8.45 7.06 -11.81
C ALA A 68 -9.72 7.17 -12.66
N ARG A 69 -9.54 7.58 -13.91
CA ARG A 69 -10.66 7.69 -14.83
C ARG A 69 -10.79 6.41 -15.63
N ASN A 70 -11.98 5.86 -15.63
CA ASN A 70 -12.29 4.67 -16.44
C ASN A 70 -11.40 3.48 -16.11
N ALA A 71 -10.91 3.40 -14.87
CA ALA A 71 -10.15 2.24 -14.45
C ALA A 71 -11.09 1.06 -14.30
N THR A 72 -10.67 -0.10 -14.79
CA THR A 72 -11.41 -1.35 -14.63
C THR A 72 -10.76 -2.25 -13.61
N ARG A 73 -9.46 -2.05 -13.37
CA ARG A 73 -8.69 -2.92 -12.49
C ARG A 73 -7.61 -2.16 -11.77
N VAL A 74 -7.44 -2.49 -10.49
CA VAL A 74 -6.28 -2.09 -9.71
C VAL A 74 -5.55 -3.37 -9.34
N THR A 75 -4.26 -3.43 -9.59
CA THR A 75 -3.46 -4.63 -9.30
C THR A 75 -2.46 -4.30 -8.21
N ILE A 76 -2.48 -5.08 -7.15
CA ILE A 76 -1.53 -4.97 -6.04
C ILE A 76 -0.61 -6.17 -6.12
N GLN A 77 0.70 -5.92 -6.11
CA GLN A 77 1.69 -7.00 -6.07
C GLN A 77 2.64 -6.75 -4.92
N VAL A 78 2.90 -7.78 -4.14
CA VAL A 78 3.92 -7.74 -3.09
C VAL A 78 4.89 -8.86 -3.38
N THR A 79 6.15 -8.52 -3.53
CA THR A 79 7.17 -9.47 -3.99
C THR A 79 8.35 -9.48 -3.03
N ASP A 80 8.77 -10.68 -2.66
CA ASP A 80 9.99 -10.91 -1.91
C ASP A 80 11.19 -10.65 -2.83
N GLU A 81 12.06 -9.74 -2.44
CA GLU A 81 13.26 -9.43 -3.20
C GLU A 81 14.52 -9.62 -2.35
N GLY A 82 14.57 -10.70 -1.59
CA GLY A 82 15.73 -10.98 -0.74
C GLY A 82 15.66 -10.22 0.56
N ASP A 83 16.54 -9.23 0.72
CA ASP A 83 16.54 -8.42 1.94
C ASP A 83 15.46 -7.35 1.93
N GLN A 84 14.81 -7.17 0.80
CA GLN A 84 13.79 -6.14 0.64
C GLN A 84 12.49 -6.76 0.19
N VAL A 85 11.43 -6.00 0.36
CA VAL A 85 10.12 -6.37 -0.15
C VAL A 85 9.62 -5.21 -0.99
N ARG A 86 9.03 -5.53 -2.14
CA ARG A 86 8.49 -4.52 -3.05
C ARG A 86 6.99 -4.60 -3.09
N LEU A 87 6.36 -3.44 -3.00
CA LEU A 87 4.92 -3.31 -3.17
C LEU A 87 4.68 -2.48 -4.41
N SER A 88 3.81 -2.95 -5.29
CA SER A 88 3.42 -2.20 -6.48
C SER A 88 1.89 -2.16 -6.55
N VAL A 89 1.34 -0.97 -6.79
CA VAL A 89 -0.09 -0.80 -6.98
C VAL A 89 -0.27 -0.04 -8.29
N ARG A 90 -1.01 -0.62 -9.22
CA ARG A 90 -1.22 -0.03 -10.54
C ARG A 90 -2.69 -0.06 -10.91
N ASP A 91 -3.15 1.01 -11.54
CA ASP A 91 -4.47 0.99 -12.15
C ASP A 91 -4.32 1.07 -13.68
N ASP A 92 -5.40 0.69 -14.38
CA ASP A 92 -5.45 0.72 -15.83
C ASP A 92 -6.31 1.87 -16.34
N GLY A 93 -6.42 2.93 -15.57
CA GLY A 93 -7.22 4.07 -15.97
C GLY A 93 -6.58 4.87 -17.08
N GLU A 94 -7.21 5.97 -17.42
CA GLU A 94 -6.69 6.86 -18.44
C GLU A 94 -5.42 7.53 -17.97
N ALA A 95 -4.53 7.82 -18.92
CA ALA A 95 -3.31 8.52 -18.61
C ALA A 95 -3.64 9.90 -18.00
N ARG A 96 -2.94 10.25 -16.96
CA ARG A 96 -3.12 11.57 -16.35
C ARG A 96 -2.19 12.57 -17.03
N PRO A 97 -2.64 13.82 -17.16
CA PRO A 97 -1.77 14.84 -17.74
C PRO A 97 -0.50 14.98 -16.92
N THR A 98 0.61 15.15 -17.62
CA THR A 98 1.86 15.41 -16.97
C THR A 98 1.79 16.69 -16.17
N GLY A 99 2.43 16.72 -15.05
CA GLY A 99 2.45 17.92 -14.24
C GLY A 99 1.30 18.04 -13.28
N HIS A 100 0.31 17.17 -13.37
CA HIS A 100 -0.76 17.18 -12.40
C HIS A 100 -0.26 16.51 -11.13
N PRO A 101 -0.16 17.22 -10.03
CA PRO A 101 0.27 16.57 -8.80
C PRO A 101 -0.84 15.64 -8.34
N ILE A 102 -0.46 14.59 -7.68
CA ILE A 102 -1.43 13.82 -6.96
C ILE A 102 -1.88 14.67 -5.82
N PRO A 103 -3.16 14.93 -5.72
CA PRO A 103 -3.60 15.76 -4.63
C PRO A 103 -3.43 14.99 -3.35
N GLY A 104 -2.99 15.70 -2.37
CA GLY A 104 -3.21 15.25 -1.09
C GLY A 104 -2.06 14.78 -0.32
N TYR A 105 -2.38 14.62 0.90
CA TYR A 105 -1.43 14.27 1.91
C TYR A 105 -1.15 12.78 1.92
N GLY A 106 -1.98 11.99 1.24
CA GLY A 106 -1.80 10.55 1.22
C GLY A 106 -0.48 10.13 0.62
N LEU A 107 -0.10 10.71 -0.53
CA LEU A 107 1.15 10.37 -1.17
C LEU A 107 2.33 10.79 -0.32
N LEU A 108 2.28 11.99 0.26
CA LEU A 108 3.34 12.44 1.13
C LEU A 108 3.46 11.53 2.35
N GLY A 109 2.34 11.16 2.95
CA GLY A 109 2.36 10.26 4.10
C GLY A 109 2.90 8.89 3.76
N MET A 110 2.58 8.37 2.57
CA MET A 110 3.12 7.10 2.14
C MET A 110 4.64 7.18 1.97
N SER A 111 5.11 8.25 1.37
CA SER A 111 6.54 8.45 1.14
C SER A 111 7.30 8.58 2.45
N GLU A 112 6.75 9.35 3.38
CA GLU A 112 7.37 9.50 4.70
C GLU A 112 7.44 8.18 5.44
N ARG A 113 6.39 7.40 5.35
CA ARG A 113 6.33 6.10 6.01
C ARG A 113 7.40 5.16 5.48
N ALA A 114 7.58 5.15 4.16
CA ALA A 114 8.62 4.33 3.55
C ALA A 114 10.02 4.80 3.98
N THR A 115 10.23 6.10 3.98
CA THR A 115 11.53 6.67 4.32
C THR A 115 11.93 6.37 5.77
N ILE A 116 10.98 6.47 6.68
CA ILE A 116 11.25 6.17 8.09
C ILE A 116 11.74 4.74 8.27
N LEU A 117 11.26 3.82 7.45
CA LEU A 117 11.65 2.43 7.54
C LEU A 117 12.85 2.08 6.67
N GLY A 118 13.53 3.08 6.14
CA GLY A 118 14.75 2.85 5.36
C GLY A 118 14.49 2.50 3.91
N GLY A 119 13.28 2.69 3.44
CA GLY A 119 12.93 2.38 2.07
C GLY A 119 12.65 3.60 1.23
N SER A 120 11.95 3.38 0.13
CA SER A 120 11.62 4.47 -0.80
C SER A 120 10.27 4.20 -1.42
N LEU A 121 9.68 5.27 -1.96
CA LEU A 121 8.41 5.18 -2.65
C LEU A 121 8.46 6.10 -3.88
N GLN A 122 7.99 5.60 -4.99
CA GLN A 122 7.84 6.38 -6.21
C GLN A 122 6.41 6.22 -6.70
N ALA A 123 5.86 7.30 -7.22
CA ALA A 123 4.52 7.27 -7.79
C ALA A 123 4.50 8.15 -9.01
N GLY A 124 3.78 7.71 -10.04
CA GLY A 124 3.70 8.48 -11.26
C GLY A 124 2.89 7.75 -12.32
N PRO A 125 2.75 8.39 -13.49
CA PRO A 125 2.03 7.77 -14.58
C PRO A 125 2.78 6.54 -15.06
N SER A 126 2.01 5.49 -15.37
CA SER A 126 2.58 4.27 -15.91
C SER A 126 2.81 4.44 -17.42
N PRO A 127 3.86 3.82 -17.98
CA PRO A 127 4.10 3.93 -19.42
C PRO A 127 2.94 3.44 -20.26
N ASP A 128 2.18 2.48 -19.74
CA ASP A 128 1.07 1.90 -20.48
C ASP A 128 -0.26 2.58 -20.18
N GLY A 129 -0.22 3.73 -19.54
CA GLY A 129 -1.42 4.40 -19.10
C GLY A 129 -1.71 4.09 -17.65
N GLY A 130 -2.57 4.87 -17.02
CA GLY A 130 -2.87 4.69 -15.62
C GLY A 130 -1.79 5.25 -14.73
N TRP A 131 -1.82 4.80 -13.50
CA TRP A 131 -0.94 5.33 -12.45
C TRP A 131 -0.33 4.18 -11.67
N SER A 132 0.91 4.34 -11.23
CA SER A 132 1.54 3.31 -10.41
C SER A 132 2.17 3.92 -9.16
N VAL A 133 2.14 3.13 -8.09
CA VAL A 133 2.82 3.42 -6.84
C VAL A 133 3.73 2.24 -6.57
N ASP A 134 5.02 2.50 -6.39
CA ASP A 134 6.01 1.46 -6.11
C ASP A 134 6.74 1.82 -4.83
N ALA A 135 6.77 0.88 -3.90
CA ALA A 135 7.49 1.05 -2.64
C ALA A 135 8.44 -0.12 -2.45
N VAL A 136 9.63 0.17 -1.97
CA VAL A 136 10.61 -0.85 -1.63
C VAL A 136 11.03 -0.61 -0.20
N LEU A 137 10.88 -1.61 0.64
CA LEU A 137 11.23 -1.50 2.05
C LEU A 137 12.17 -2.63 2.44
N PRO A 138 13.15 -2.36 3.31
CA PRO A 138 13.92 -3.45 3.91
C PRO A 138 12.99 -4.33 4.72
N LYS A 139 13.14 -5.63 4.63
CA LYS A 139 12.25 -6.56 5.35
C LYS A 139 12.29 -6.36 6.86
N GLN A 140 13.43 -5.97 7.38
CA GLN A 140 13.61 -5.80 8.82
C GLN A 140 13.56 -4.34 9.25
N GLY A 141 13.18 -3.46 8.34
CA GLY A 141 13.09 -2.05 8.65
C GLY A 141 14.42 -1.36 8.57
N ALA A 142 14.48 -0.12 9.05
CA ALA A 142 15.68 0.67 8.98
C ALA A 142 16.79 0.04 9.81
N ALA A 143 18.01 0.09 9.29
CA ALA A 143 19.15 -0.38 10.03
C ALA A 143 19.43 0.55 11.21
N THR A 144 19.87 -0.01 12.31
CA THR A 144 20.19 0.76 13.51
C THR A 144 21.68 0.88 13.69
#